data_c5f5a318d49f22263005245ce203cdea
#
_entry.id   c5f5a318d49f22263005245ce203cdea
#
_cell.length_a   1.000
_cell.length_b   1.000
_cell.length_c   1.000
_cell.angle_alpha   90.00
_cell.angle_beta   90.00
_cell.angle_gamma   90.00
#
_symmetry.space_group_name_H-M   'P 1'
#
loop_
_entity.id
_entity.type
_entity.pdbx_description
1 polymer ?
#
loop_
_entity_poly.entity_id
_entity_poly.type
_entity_poly.pdbx_seq_one_letter_code
_entity_poly.pdbx_strand_id
1 'polypeptide(L)'
;MRAGLCLLAAIPWLAHGGGEEVVVVYNSRLPESKAVADYYAQERQVPAKQIYGFELTTNEEMSRAEFHDTLQLPLAKKLEADGLWKLSMTFYKGSNQEPDRAIRKVTAAKIRYAVLCLGVPLKVAPSPDIHEAKAAKMQAELRRNEAAVDSELTWLPLLNMDFLLTGPFPNWLYGTTNAAQLNPTNGLLMVARLDGPTPEIARGLVDKALAAERDGLWGRAYFDARGLERTNSYYAGDEWILAAAEISRALGLETTVDDKPETFPASFPMSQIAVYCGWYDGTVSGPFTLPKVEFMPGAFAYHLHSFSAATLRSPTENWCGPLLAKGATCTMGCVYEPYLSGTPNVAEFLKVLGDGYTFGEAAWAAQPALSWQTTVIGDPLYRPFGQSPQKLHAELSRTHNVLDEWAYLRLVNLGLVHGARLMEVSQILENLDAATNSAVLTEKLGDLYEAEGKPSSAILTWQNALRLKPSPQQHIRLRLTLGEKLQAQGREAEAIENDEALLAESPDYPGRDFMVNTLAAFRKKSSATNAPAQP
;
A
#
# COMPACT_ATOMS: atom_id res chain seq x y z
N MET A 1 -14.73 40.78 10.86
CA MET A 1 -15.32 39.65 11.59
C MET A 1 -16.48 39.08 10.79
N ARG A 2 -16.30 37.98 10.09
CA ARG A 2 -17.38 37.09 9.63
C ARG A 2 -16.89 35.68 9.84
N ALA A 3 -17.45 35.03 10.85
CA ALA A 3 -17.18 33.63 11.16
C ALA A 3 -17.77 32.76 10.06
N GLY A 4 -16.91 32.12 9.31
CA GLY A 4 -17.28 31.02 8.42
C GLY A 4 -17.56 29.77 9.24
N LEU A 5 -18.82 29.38 9.30
CA LEU A 5 -19.27 28.11 9.91
C LEU A 5 -18.77 26.97 9.01
N CYS A 6 -17.66 26.30 9.38
CA CYS A 6 -17.32 25.01 8.82
C CYS A 6 -18.37 24.01 9.28
N LEU A 7 -19.23 23.55 8.38
CA LEU A 7 -20.04 22.36 8.57
C LEU A 7 -19.08 21.15 8.68
N LEU A 8 -18.81 20.74 9.92
CA LEU A 8 -18.24 19.43 10.22
C LEU A 8 -19.30 18.40 9.83
N ALA A 9 -19.12 17.76 8.67
CA ALA A 9 -19.81 16.51 8.38
C ALA A 9 -19.38 15.51 9.46
N ALA A 10 -20.29 15.21 10.38
CA ALA A 10 -20.10 14.13 11.34
C ALA A 10 -20.03 12.83 10.55
N ILE A 11 -18.82 12.31 10.34
CA ILE A 11 -18.64 10.94 9.87
C ILE A 11 -19.31 10.07 10.93
N PRO A 12 -20.32 9.26 10.57
CA PRO A 12 -20.94 8.39 11.54
C PRO A 12 -19.84 7.48 12.12
N TRP A 13 -19.76 7.40 13.43
CA TRP A 13 -18.96 6.41 14.13
C TRP A 13 -19.44 5.03 13.70
N LEU A 14 -18.83 4.48 12.66
CA LEU A 14 -19.01 3.08 12.29
C LEU A 14 -18.53 2.25 13.47
N ALA A 15 -19.33 1.32 13.93
CA ALA A 15 -18.94 0.35 14.93
C ALA A 15 -17.62 -0.30 14.48
N HIS A 16 -16.56 -0.07 15.23
CA HIS A 16 -15.23 -0.53 14.86
C HIS A 16 -15.19 -2.03 15.06
N GLY A 17 -14.97 -2.82 14.01
CA GLY A 17 -14.63 -4.22 14.13
C GLY A 17 -13.39 -4.37 15.02
N GLY A 18 -13.51 -5.12 16.08
CA GLY A 18 -12.41 -5.48 16.96
C GLY A 18 -11.95 -6.92 16.71
N GLY A 19 -11.06 -7.43 17.55
CA GLY A 19 -10.61 -8.82 17.46
C GLY A 19 -11.73 -9.85 17.55
N GLU A 20 -12.88 -9.50 18.10
CA GLU A 20 -14.07 -10.37 18.17
C GLU A 20 -14.66 -10.69 16.78
N GLU A 21 -14.40 -9.87 15.76
CA GLU A 21 -14.82 -10.11 14.38
C GLU A 21 -13.77 -10.89 13.56
N VAL A 22 -12.68 -11.34 14.18
CA VAL A 22 -11.57 -12.00 13.49
C VAL A 22 -11.49 -13.48 13.86
N VAL A 23 -11.24 -14.33 12.87
CA VAL A 23 -10.74 -15.70 13.07
C VAL A 23 -9.27 -15.75 12.64
N VAL A 24 -8.42 -16.38 13.47
CA VAL A 24 -6.99 -16.56 13.19
C VAL A 24 -6.72 -18.02 12.83
N VAL A 25 -6.00 -18.22 11.73
CA VAL A 25 -5.64 -19.54 11.19
C VAL A 25 -4.13 -19.66 11.14
N TYR A 26 -3.59 -20.73 11.72
CA TYR A 26 -2.17 -21.03 11.70
C TYR A 26 -1.87 -22.48 11.28
N ASN A 27 -0.67 -22.72 10.75
CA ASN A 27 -0.19 -24.07 10.43
C ASN A 27 0.39 -24.71 11.69
N SER A 28 -0.28 -25.74 12.22
CA SER A 28 0.14 -26.41 13.47
C SER A 28 1.44 -27.21 13.36
N ARG A 29 1.95 -27.44 12.13
CA ARG A 29 3.26 -28.05 11.91
C ARG A 29 4.42 -27.09 12.12
N LEU A 30 4.16 -25.77 12.19
CA LEU A 30 5.17 -24.73 12.30
C LEU A 30 4.99 -23.95 13.61
N PRO A 31 5.89 -24.09 14.58
CA PRO A 31 5.83 -23.31 15.83
C PRO A 31 5.79 -21.80 15.61
N GLU A 32 6.49 -21.31 14.58
CA GLU A 32 6.54 -19.90 14.20
C GLU A 32 5.16 -19.39 13.76
N SER A 33 4.39 -20.23 13.07
CA SER A 33 3.02 -19.90 12.64
C SER A 33 2.11 -19.66 13.85
N LYS A 34 2.22 -20.56 14.85
CA LYS A 34 1.48 -20.40 16.11
C LYS A 34 1.93 -19.17 16.89
N ALA A 35 3.23 -18.89 16.92
CA ALA A 35 3.76 -17.71 17.61
C ALA A 35 3.25 -16.38 16.99
N VAL A 36 3.11 -16.31 15.66
CA VAL A 36 2.48 -15.16 14.98
C VAL A 36 0.99 -15.06 15.33
N ALA A 37 0.29 -16.20 15.35
CA ALA A 37 -1.14 -16.24 15.70
C ALA A 37 -1.40 -15.79 17.14
N ASP A 38 -0.62 -16.31 18.09
CA ASP A 38 -0.75 -15.94 19.52
C ASP A 38 -0.44 -14.44 19.72
N TYR A 39 0.61 -13.94 19.05
CA TYR A 39 0.99 -12.53 19.10
C TYR A 39 -0.13 -11.62 18.57
N TYR A 40 -0.63 -11.90 17.37
CA TYR A 40 -1.73 -11.14 16.78
C TYR A 40 -2.99 -11.15 17.66
N ALA A 41 -3.34 -12.34 18.18
CA ALA A 41 -4.50 -12.49 19.04
C ALA A 41 -4.38 -11.68 20.33
N GLN A 42 -3.17 -11.59 20.90
CA GLN A 42 -2.90 -10.75 22.07
C GLN A 42 -3.07 -9.27 21.72
N GLU A 43 -2.39 -8.79 20.66
CA GLU A 43 -2.37 -7.38 20.29
C GLU A 43 -3.75 -6.85 19.84
N ARG A 44 -4.51 -7.68 19.11
CA ARG A 44 -5.85 -7.34 18.60
C ARG A 44 -6.98 -7.86 19.49
N GLN A 45 -6.67 -8.50 20.63
CA GLN A 45 -7.66 -9.04 21.58
C GLN A 45 -8.64 -10.03 20.94
N VAL A 46 -8.11 -10.90 20.06
CA VAL A 46 -8.93 -11.95 19.43
C VAL A 46 -9.29 -13.01 20.48
N PRO A 47 -10.56 -13.41 20.62
CA PRO A 47 -10.96 -14.44 21.56
C PRO A 47 -10.26 -15.78 21.29
N ALA A 48 -9.74 -16.45 22.33
CA ALA A 48 -8.98 -17.70 22.19
C ALA A 48 -9.73 -18.79 21.41
N LYS A 49 -11.06 -18.83 21.48
CA LYS A 49 -11.92 -19.75 20.71
C LYS A 49 -11.97 -19.47 19.21
N GLN A 50 -11.39 -18.36 18.75
CA GLN A 50 -11.32 -17.96 17.35
C GLN A 50 -9.93 -18.17 16.75
N ILE A 51 -9.04 -18.93 17.43
CA ILE A 51 -7.68 -19.25 16.98
C ILE A 51 -7.65 -20.72 16.61
N TYR A 52 -7.43 -21.02 15.31
CA TYR A 52 -7.51 -22.37 14.76
C TYR A 52 -6.19 -22.83 14.16
N GLY A 53 -5.66 -23.95 14.69
CA GLY A 53 -4.52 -24.65 14.10
C GLY A 53 -4.98 -25.76 13.18
N PHE A 54 -4.43 -25.78 11.96
CA PHE A 54 -4.63 -26.87 11.00
C PHE A 54 -3.29 -27.49 10.65
N GLU A 55 -3.26 -28.80 10.46
CA GLU A 55 -2.07 -29.53 10.03
C GLU A 55 -1.94 -29.44 8.51
N LEU A 56 -1.21 -28.41 8.02
CA LEU A 56 -1.07 -28.08 6.61
C LEU A 56 0.33 -28.47 6.09
N THR A 57 0.50 -28.54 4.77
CA THR A 57 1.85 -28.61 4.18
C THR A 57 2.68 -27.39 4.61
N THR A 58 4.00 -27.55 4.68
CA THR A 58 4.93 -26.46 4.98
C THR A 58 5.43 -25.72 3.72
N ASN A 59 5.01 -26.20 2.54
CA ASN A 59 5.27 -25.54 1.27
C ASN A 59 4.34 -24.32 1.09
N GLU A 60 4.75 -23.36 0.32
CA GLU A 60 3.89 -22.21 -0.05
C GLU A 60 2.75 -22.62 -0.99
N GLU A 61 2.84 -23.78 -1.63
CA GLU A 61 1.84 -24.32 -2.56
C GLU A 61 1.24 -25.61 -2.03
N MET A 62 -0.06 -25.78 -2.19
CA MET A 62 -0.81 -26.99 -1.88
C MET A 62 -1.72 -27.39 -3.04
N SER A 63 -2.04 -28.66 -3.16
CA SER A 63 -3.00 -29.13 -4.14
C SER A 63 -4.42 -28.65 -3.81
N ARG A 64 -5.31 -28.62 -4.79
CA ARG A 64 -6.72 -28.26 -4.57
C ARG A 64 -7.43 -29.24 -3.62
N ALA A 65 -7.08 -30.52 -3.68
CA ALA A 65 -7.63 -31.51 -2.76
C ALA A 65 -7.16 -31.26 -1.31
N GLU A 66 -5.86 -31.00 -1.10
CA GLU A 66 -5.35 -30.63 0.24
C GLU A 66 -6.00 -29.35 0.74
N PHE A 67 -6.11 -28.31 -0.11
CA PHE A 67 -6.81 -27.06 0.27
C PHE A 67 -8.23 -27.34 0.75
N HIS A 68 -9.00 -28.09 -0.02
CA HIS A 68 -10.38 -28.42 0.33
C HIS A 68 -10.46 -29.25 1.62
N ASP A 69 -9.68 -30.33 1.72
CA ASP A 69 -9.85 -31.35 2.78
C ASP A 69 -9.16 -30.96 4.09
N THR A 70 -8.06 -30.20 4.06
CA THR A 70 -7.28 -29.87 5.25
C THR A 70 -7.49 -28.44 5.76
N LEU A 71 -7.98 -27.53 4.92
CA LEU A 71 -8.17 -26.13 5.29
C LEU A 71 -9.62 -25.64 5.08
N GLN A 72 -10.12 -25.62 3.84
CA GLN A 72 -11.39 -24.98 3.49
C GLN A 72 -12.57 -25.61 4.23
N LEU A 73 -12.80 -26.90 4.06
CA LEU A 73 -13.92 -27.61 4.69
C LEU A 73 -13.78 -27.70 6.21
N PRO A 74 -12.61 -27.99 6.80
CA PRO A 74 -12.41 -27.96 8.25
C PRO A 74 -12.67 -26.57 8.86
N LEU A 75 -12.22 -25.49 8.23
CA LEU A 75 -12.48 -24.14 8.70
C LEU A 75 -13.97 -23.83 8.69
N ALA A 76 -14.67 -24.10 7.59
CA ALA A 76 -16.12 -23.87 7.48
C ALA A 76 -16.89 -24.61 8.58
N LYS A 77 -16.55 -25.89 8.83
CA LYS A 77 -17.17 -26.70 9.90
C LYS A 77 -16.92 -26.13 11.30
N LYS A 78 -15.69 -25.68 11.58
CA LYS A 78 -15.35 -25.07 12.87
C LYS A 78 -16.11 -23.76 13.10
N LEU A 79 -16.18 -22.89 12.10
CA LEU A 79 -16.92 -21.63 12.20
C LEU A 79 -18.41 -21.84 12.50
N GLU A 80 -19.02 -22.88 11.94
CA GLU A 80 -20.39 -23.27 12.25
C GLU A 80 -20.53 -23.88 13.65
N ALA A 81 -19.67 -24.84 13.99
CA ALA A 81 -19.71 -25.55 15.28
C ALA A 81 -19.49 -24.62 16.48
N ASP A 82 -18.60 -23.62 16.34
CA ASP A 82 -18.30 -22.65 17.38
C ASP A 82 -19.28 -21.46 17.38
N GLY A 83 -20.29 -21.49 16.51
CA GLY A 83 -21.35 -20.47 16.41
C GLY A 83 -20.85 -19.09 15.99
N LEU A 84 -19.75 -19.05 15.21
CA LEU A 84 -19.18 -17.82 14.62
C LEU A 84 -19.96 -17.40 13.38
N TRP A 85 -20.60 -18.35 12.72
CA TRP A 85 -21.64 -18.10 11.74
C TRP A 85 -22.79 -19.09 11.85
N LYS A 86 -23.92 -18.77 11.22
CA LYS A 86 -25.11 -19.63 11.15
C LYS A 86 -25.46 -19.87 9.69
N LEU A 87 -25.58 -21.14 9.33
CA LEU A 87 -26.06 -21.57 8.02
C LEU A 87 -27.56 -21.87 8.10
N SER A 88 -28.33 -21.38 7.13
CA SER A 88 -29.76 -21.67 7.00
C SER A 88 -30.11 -21.97 5.55
N MET A 89 -31.15 -22.81 5.36
CA MET A 89 -31.67 -23.07 4.00
C MET A 89 -32.37 -21.82 3.47
N THR A 90 -31.96 -21.40 2.29
CA THR A 90 -32.59 -20.31 1.55
C THR A 90 -33.15 -20.89 0.24
N PHE A 91 -34.43 -20.64 0.00
CA PHE A 91 -35.11 -21.12 -1.20
C PHE A 91 -35.09 -20.02 -2.27
N TYR A 92 -34.54 -20.36 -3.41
CA TYR A 92 -34.55 -19.50 -4.60
C TYR A 92 -35.56 -20.07 -5.58
N LYS A 93 -36.53 -19.24 -5.95
CA LYS A 93 -37.50 -19.60 -6.99
C LYS A 93 -36.80 -19.55 -8.35
N GLY A 94 -36.80 -20.66 -9.05
CA GLY A 94 -36.22 -20.75 -10.39
C GLY A 94 -36.98 -19.87 -11.39
N SER A 95 -36.39 -19.71 -12.56
CA SER A 95 -37.02 -19.10 -13.75
C SER A 95 -37.47 -20.20 -14.70
N ASN A 96 -38.08 -19.82 -15.84
CA ASN A 96 -38.47 -20.77 -16.89
C ASN A 96 -37.31 -21.62 -17.44
N GLN A 97 -36.08 -21.30 -17.11
CA GLN A 97 -34.86 -22.00 -17.58
C GLN A 97 -34.06 -22.64 -16.43
N GLU A 98 -34.40 -22.36 -15.18
CA GLU A 98 -33.70 -22.91 -14.01
C GLU A 98 -34.70 -23.44 -12.98
N PRO A 99 -34.48 -24.64 -12.41
CA PRO A 99 -35.33 -25.19 -11.36
C PRO A 99 -35.23 -24.41 -10.06
N ASP A 100 -36.25 -24.51 -9.20
CA ASP A 100 -36.19 -24.05 -7.82
C ASP A 100 -35.00 -24.69 -7.11
N ARG A 101 -34.25 -23.90 -6.36
CA ARG A 101 -33.07 -24.38 -5.61
C ARG A 101 -33.18 -24.05 -4.13
N ALA A 102 -32.83 -25.01 -3.31
CA ALA A 102 -32.63 -24.82 -1.88
C ALA A 102 -31.11 -24.79 -1.62
N ILE A 103 -30.60 -23.66 -1.15
CA ILE A 103 -29.16 -23.47 -0.93
C ILE A 103 -28.94 -23.16 0.57
N ARG A 104 -27.97 -23.85 1.15
CA ARG A 104 -27.54 -23.58 2.50
C ARG A 104 -26.49 -22.46 2.48
N LYS A 105 -26.82 -21.28 3.01
CA LYS A 105 -25.92 -20.12 3.05
C LYS A 105 -25.79 -19.52 4.44
N VAL A 106 -24.74 -18.73 4.65
CA VAL A 106 -24.55 -17.96 5.89
C VAL A 106 -25.63 -16.88 5.99
N THR A 107 -26.41 -16.90 7.07
CA THR A 107 -27.50 -15.95 7.33
C THR A 107 -27.23 -15.05 8.55
N ALA A 108 -26.24 -15.42 9.37
CA ALA A 108 -25.71 -14.59 10.45
C ALA A 108 -24.23 -14.91 10.65
N ALA A 109 -23.42 -13.92 10.93
CA ALA A 109 -21.99 -14.07 11.21
C ALA A 109 -21.57 -13.11 12.32
N LYS A 110 -20.69 -13.56 13.22
CA LYS A 110 -20.01 -12.75 14.23
C LYS A 110 -18.65 -12.28 13.73
N ILE A 111 -18.07 -13.00 12.77
CA ILE A 111 -16.80 -12.68 12.18
C ILE A 111 -16.98 -12.05 10.80
N ARG A 112 -16.05 -11.20 10.44
CA ARG A 112 -15.94 -10.57 9.12
C ARG A 112 -14.60 -10.86 8.47
N TYR A 113 -13.57 -11.16 9.28
CA TYR A 113 -12.19 -11.31 8.85
C TYR A 113 -11.63 -12.68 9.19
N ALA A 114 -10.76 -13.18 8.30
CA ALA A 114 -9.86 -14.30 8.59
C ALA A 114 -8.41 -13.85 8.39
N VAL A 115 -7.56 -14.16 9.36
CA VAL A 115 -6.13 -13.88 9.34
C VAL A 115 -5.36 -15.18 9.20
N LEU A 116 -4.63 -15.32 8.10
CA LEU A 116 -3.75 -16.46 7.83
C LEU A 116 -2.34 -16.11 8.32
N CYS A 117 -1.80 -16.89 9.25
CA CYS A 117 -0.47 -16.65 9.78
C CYS A 117 0.62 -17.27 8.89
N LEU A 118 1.83 -16.75 8.99
CA LEU A 118 3.04 -17.25 8.35
C LEU A 118 3.06 -18.78 8.35
N GLY A 119 3.32 -19.38 7.17
CA GLY A 119 3.36 -20.85 7.03
C GLY A 119 2.02 -21.53 6.71
N VAL A 120 0.90 -20.77 6.70
CA VAL A 120 -0.30 -21.21 5.98
C VAL A 120 0.02 -21.11 4.48
N PRO A 121 -0.22 -22.13 3.65
CA PRO A 121 0.09 -22.10 2.23
C PRO A 121 -0.44 -20.86 1.54
N LEU A 122 0.31 -20.36 0.57
CA LEU A 122 0.03 -19.13 -0.17
C LEU A 122 -0.84 -19.40 -1.40
N LYS A 123 -0.61 -20.57 -2.04
CA LYS A 123 -1.13 -20.89 -3.37
C LYS A 123 -1.86 -22.23 -3.39
N VAL A 124 -2.92 -22.29 -4.18
CA VAL A 124 -3.55 -23.54 -4.64
C VAL A 124 -3.02 -23.83 -6.04
N ALA A 125 -2.35 -24.98 -6.19
CA ALA A 125 -1.79 -25.43 -7.47
C ALA A 125 -2.87 -25.65 -8.53
N PRO A 126 -2.52 -25.50 -9.84
CA PRO A 126 -3.41 -25.88 -10.92
C PRO A 126 -3.75 -27.39 -10.83
N SER A 127 -5.00 -27.73 -11.10
CA SER A 127 -5.51 -29.11 -11.07
C SER A 127 -5.95 -29.50 -12.48
N PRO A 128 -5.12 -30.26 -13.23
CA PRO A 128 -5.42 -30.63 -14.61
C PRO A 128 -6.64 -31.56 -14.76
N ASP A 129 -7.02 -32.24 -13.67
CA ASP A 129 -8.17 -33.17 -13.67
C ASP A 129 -9.54 -32.47 -13.58
N ILE A 130 -9.56 -31.15 -13.33
CA ILE A 130 -10.80 -30.38 -13.29
C ILE A 130 -11.25 -30.02 -14.71
N HIS A 131 -12.32 -30.67 -15.13
CA HIS A 131 -12.93 -30.45 -16.43
C HIS A 131 -14.36 -29.97 -16.30
N GLU A 132 -14.56 -28.66 -16.40
CA GLU A 132 -15.88 -28.03 -16.27
C GLU A 132 -16.40 -27.55 -17.64
N ALA A 133 -17.42 -28.21 -18.18
CA ALA A 133 -17.96 -27.88 -19.49
C ALA A 133 -18.42 -26.43 -19.64
N LYS A 134 -18.87 -25.81 -18.54
CA LYS A 134 -19.26 -24.40 -18.53
C LYS A 134 -18.07 -23.45 -18.72
N ALA A 135 -16.87 -23.86 -18.30
CA ALA A 135 -15.63 -23.07 -18.48
C ALA A 135 -15.24 -22.92 -19.95
N ALA A 136 -15.68 -23.83 -20.83
CA ALA A 136 -15.41 -23.75 -22.29
C ALA A 136 -15.93 -22.45 -22.92
N LYS A 137 -16.90 -21.77 -22.29
CA LYS A 137 -17.43 -20.48 -22.75
C LYS A 137 -16.60 -19.26 -22.32
N MET A 138 -15.63 -19.43 -21.41
CA MET A 138 -14.73 -18.37 -20.99
C MET A 138 -13.67 -18.11 -22.06
N GLN A 139 -13.06 -16.94 -22.02
CA GLN A 139 -11.83 -16.63 -22.76
C GLN A 139 -10.73 -17.63 -22.37
N ALA A 140 -9.88 -18.02 -23.31
CA ALA A 140 -8.89 -19.07 -23.07
C ALA A 140 -7.95 -18.74 -21.91
N GLU A 141 -7.57 -17.49 -21.80
CA GLU A 141 -6.69 -16.93 -20.78
C GLU A 141 -7.27 -17.08 -19.36
N LEU A 142 -8.58 -17.02 -19.22
CA LEU A 142 -9.27 -17.13 -17.94
C LEU A 142 -9.63 -18.58 -17.55
N ARG A 143 -9.34 -19.58 -18.41
CA ARG A 143 -9.61 -21.00 -18.13
C ARG A 143 -8.54 -21.60 -17.22
N ARG A 144 -8.34 -21.02 -16.07
CA ARG A 144 -7.32 -21.37 -15.06
C ARG A 144 -8.02 -21.72 -13.75
N ASN A 145 -7.46 -22.65 -13.00
CA ASN A 145 -8.03 -23.09 -11.72
C ASN A 145 -7.03 -23.07 -10.56
N GLU A 146 -5.84 -22.52 -10.77
CA GLU A 146 -4.93 -22.14 -9.69
C GLU A 146 -5.38 -20.80 -9.09
N ALA A 147 -5.07 -20.58 -7.81
CA ALA A 147 -5.49 -19.36 -7.12
C ALA A 147 -4.62 -19.06 -5.87
N ALA A 148 -4.77 -17.85 -5.33
CA ALA A 148 -4.30 -17.55 -3.98
C ALA A 148 -5.24 -18.20 -2.95
N VAL A 149 -4.68 -18.79 -1.90
CA VAL A 149 -5.45 -19.36 -0.78
C VAL A 149 -6.34 -18.30 -0.13
N ASP A 150 -5.84 -17.08 0.01
CA ASP A 150 -6.62 -15.94 0.52
C ASP A 150 -7.89 -15.72 -0.31
N SER A 151 -7.73 -15.64 -1.64
CA SER A 151 -8.83 -15.39 -2.58
C SER A 151 -9.84 -16.55 -2.62
N GLU A 152 -9.37 -17.78 -2.50
CA GLU A 152 -10.24 -18.96 -2.41
C GLU A 152 -11.06 -18.97 -1.11
N LEU A 153 -10.50 -18.56 0.00
CA LEU A 153 -11.22 -18.53 1.28
C LEU A 153 -12.23 -17.38 1.38
N THR A 154 -12.14 -16.36 0.53
CA THR A 154 -13.11 -15.23 0.61
C THR A 154 -14.54 -15.64 0.35
N TRP A 155 -14.76 -16.61 -0.54
CA TRP A 155 -16.11 -17.09 -0.85
C TRP A 155 -16.53 -18.31 0.00
N LEU A 156 -15.77 -18.64 1.05
CA LEU A 156 -16.10 -19.71 2.02
C LEU A 156 -17.55 -19.66 2.52
N PRO A 157 -18.19 -18.49 2.73
CA PRO A 157 -19.60 -18.41 3.11
C PRO A 157 -20.57 -19.00 2.08
N LEU A 158 -20.12 -19.18 0.84
CA LEU A 158 -20.88 -19.71 -0.29
C LEU A 158 -20.46 -21.13 -0.70
N LEU A 159 -19.66 -21.82 0.12
CA LEU A 159 -19.09 -23.14 -0.19
C LEU A 159 -20.13 -24.20 -0.61
N ASN A 160 -21.38 -24.04 -0.19
CA ASN A 160 -22.46 -24.96 -0.55
C ASN A 160 -23.16 -24.59 -1.88
N MET A 161 -22.67 -23.62 -2.61
CA MET A 161 -23.16 -23.24 -3.93
C MET A 161 -22.33 -23.92 -5.02
N ASP A 162 -22.96 -24.28 -6.12
CA ASP A 162 -22.32 -24.92 -7.28
C ASP A 162 -21.66 -23.85 -8.16
N PHE A 163 -20.46 -23.39 -7.74
CA PHE A 163 -19.62 -22.49 -8.53
C PHE A 163 -18.56 -23.25 -9.29
N LEU A 164 -18.12 -22.66 -10.40
CA LEU A 164 -16.96 -23.16 -11.14
C LEU A 164 -15.68 -22.95 -10.32
N LEU A 165 -14.80 -23.95 -10.35
CA LEU A 165 -13.45 -23.86 -9.82
C LEU A 165 -12.48 -23.27 -10.87
N THR A 166 -12.92 -23.18 -12.12
CA THR A 166 -12.16 -22.64 -13.24
C THR A 166 -12.57 -21.21 -13.51
N GLY A 167 -11.60 -20.33 -13.57
CA GLY A 167 -11.75 -18.90 -13.87
C GLY A 167 -12.02 -18.02 -12.67
N PRO A 168 -11.87 -16.69 -12.86
CA PRO A 168 -12.16 -15.71 -11.80
C PRO A 168 -13.65 -15.70 -11.48
N PHE A 169 -13.97 -15.57 -10.21
CA PHE A 169 -15.32 -15.36 -9.74
C PHE A 169 -15.54 -13.84 -9.57
N PRO A 170 -16.50 -13.21 -10.27
CA PRO A 170 -16.71 -11.77 -10.14
C PRO A 170 -17.03 -11.35 -8.71
N ASN A 171 -16.36 -10.33 -8.22
CA ASN A 171 -16.67 -9.74 -6.92
C ASN A 171 -17.84 -8.75 -7.05
N TRP A 172 -19.03 -9.14 -6.61
CA TRP A 172 -20.23 -8.28 -6.68
C TRP A 172 -20.20 -7.11 -5.67
N LEU A 173 -19.21 -7.08 -4.78
CA LEU A 173 -18.96 -5.99 -3.84
C LEU A 173 -17.80 -5.08 -4.27
N TYR A 174 -17.28 -5.28 -5.49
CA TYR A 174 -16.25 -4.42 -6.06
C TYR A 174 -16.71 -2.97 -6.12
N GLY A 175 -15.86 -2.04 -5.67
CA GLY A 175 -16.14 -0.60 -5.62
C GLY A 175 -17.20 -0.20 -4.58
N THR A 176 -17.61 -1.10 -3.66
CA THR A 176 -18.57 -0.73 -2.62
C THR A 176 -18.01 0.36 -1.70
N THR A 177 -18.85 1.37 -1.43
CA THR A 177 -18.57 2.43 -0.45
C THR A 177 -19.23 2.14 0.91
N ASN A 178 -19.86 0.99 1.05
CA ASN A 178 -20.51 0.56 2.29
C ASN A 178 -19.82 -0.70 2.83
N ALA A 179 -18.83 -0.51 3.69
CA ALA A 179 -18.08 -1.61 4.29
C ALA A 179 -18.94 -2.59 5.11
N ALA A 180 -20.12 -2.20 5.58
CA ALA A 180 -21.05 -3.12 6.23
C ALA A 180 -21.55 -4.24 5.30
N GLN A 181 -21.43 -4.06 3.98
CA GLN A 181 -21.74 -5.11 3.01
C GLN A 181 -20.64 -6.17 2.89
N LEU A 182 -19.40 -5.84 3.25
CA LEU A 182 -18.26 -6.76 3.23
C LEU A 182 -18.33 -7.70 4.44
N ASN A 183 -19.18 -8.70 4.36
CA ASN A 183 -19.37 -9.67 5.44
C ASN A 183 -19.89 -11.03 4.92
N PRO A 184 -19.78 -12.11 5.71
CA PRO A 184 -20.18 -13.45 5.31
C PRO A 184 -21.68 -13.63 4.98
N THR A 185 -22.56 -12.80 5.51
CA THR A 185 -24.00 -12.90 5.17
C THR A 185 -24.30 -12.44 3.75
N ASN A 186 -23.42 -11.62 3.19
CA ASN A 186 -23.41 -11.23 1.77
C ASN A 186 -22.48 -12.09 0.94
N GLY A 187 -21.94 -13.17 1.51
CA GLY A 187 -21.13 -14.16 0.79
C GLY A 187 -19.65 -13.86 0.74
N LEU A 188 -19.13 -12.88 1.51
CA LEU A 188 -17.72 -12.52 1.48
C LEU A 188 -17.12 -12.56 2.88
N LEU A 189 -16.07 -13.38 3.07
CA LEU A 189 -15.19 -13.36 4.23
C LEU A 189 -13.91 -12.60 3.83
N MET A 190 -13.60 -11.50 4.50
CA MET A 190 -12.37 -10.74 4.20
C MET A 190 -11.15 -11.49 4.75
N VAL A 191 -10.28 -11.97 3.86
CA VAL A 191 -9.09 -12.76 4.22
C VAL A 191 -7.84 -11.91 4.02
N ALA A 192 -6.95 -11.91 5.00
CA ALA A 192 -5.63 -11.31 4.89
C ALA A 192 -4.60 -12.21 5.60
N ARG A 193 -3.31 -11.99 5.32
CA ARG A 193 -2.26 -12.78 5.96
C ARG A 193 -1.24 -11.93 6.70
N LEU A 194 -0.76 -12.44 7.81
CA LEU A 194 0.42 -11.95 8.51
C LEU A 194 1.59 -12.86 8.14
N ASP A 195 2.26 -12.48 7.06
CA ASP A 195 3.26 -13.32 6.41
C ASP A 195 4.42 -12.47 5.85
N GLY A 196 5.48 -13.11 5.42
CA GLY A 196 6.64 -12.45 4.86
C GLY A 196 7.88 -13.35 4.89
N PRO A 197 9.06 -12.80 4.56
CA PRO A 197 10.30 -13.57 4.56
C PRO A 197 10.66 -14.20 5.90
N THR A 198 10.31 -13.57 7.03
CA THR A 198 10.61 -14.10 8.37
C THR A 198 9.44 -13.90 9.35
N PRO A 199 9.39 -14.66 10.47
CA PRO A 199 8.39 -14.47 11.51
C PRO A 199 8.42 -13.07 12.16
N GLU A 200 9.59 -12.44 12.26
CA GLU A 200 9.77 -11.09 12.80
C GLU A 200 9.10 -10.07 11.89
N ILE A 201 9.26 -10.22 10.57
CA ILE A 201 8.58 -9.36 9.59
C ILE A 201 7.06 -9.53 9.72
N ALA A 202 6.57 -10.77 9.78
CA ALA A 202 5.13 -11.04 9.92
C ALA A 202 4.53 -10.39 11.18
N ARG A 203 5.21 -10.46 12.35
CA ARG A 203 4.79 -9.76 13.58
C ARG A 203 4.90 -8.25 13.43
N GLY A 204 5.99 -7.77 12.85
CA GLY A 204 6.21 -6.34 12.62
C GLY A 204 5.17 -5.67 11.74
N LEU A 205 4.35 -6.41 10.97
CA LEU A 205 3.20 -5.84 10.25
C LEU A 205 2.14 -5.33 11.24
N VAL A 206 1.93 -6.08 12.32
CA VAL A 206 0.99 -5.71 13.39
C VAL A 206 1.51 -4.50 14.16
N ASP A 207 2.78 -4.53 14.57
CA ASP A 207 3.40 -3.43 15.35
C ASP A 207 3.32 -2.10 14.61
N LYS A 208 3.67 -2.09 13.33
CA LYS A 208 3.64 -0.90 12.48
C LYS A 208 2.22 -0.40 12.21
N ALA A 209 1.26 -1.32 12.06
CA ALA A 209 -0.15 -0.98 11.92
C ALA A 209 -0.67 -0.29 13.19
N LEU A 210 -0.44 -0.88 14.37
CA LEU A 210 -0.84 -0.31 15.66
C LEU A 210 -0.17 1.04 15.95
N ALA A 211 1.11 1.18 15.59
CA ALA A 211 1.82 2.45 15.73
C ALA A 211 1.16 3.55 14.86
N ALA A 212 0.84 3.24 13.62
CA ALA A 212 0.20 4.20 12.72
C ALA A 212 -1.28 4.49 13.08
N GLU A 213 -1.99 3.54 13.66
CA GLU A 213 -3.34 3.81 14.20
C GLU A 213 -3.30 4.78 15.39
N ARG A 214 -2.30 4.65 16.26
CA ARG A 214 -2.11 5.51 17.43
C ARG A 214 -1.59 6.90 17.05
N ASP A 215 -0.51 6.95 16.26
CA ASP A 215 0.26 8.15 16.02
C ASP A 215 -0.03 8.80 14.66
N GLY A 216 -0.77 8.12 13.76
CA GLY A 216 -1.07 8.53 12.39
C GLY A 216 -0.16 7.86 11.34
N LEU A 217 -0.67 7.72 10.11
CA LEU A 217 0.15 7.40 8.93
C LEU A 217 0.69 8.70 8.34
N TRP A 218 2.00 8.86 8.36
CA TRP A 218 2.72 10.04 7.93
C TRP A 218 3.78 9.69 6.88
N GLY A 219 4.20 10.69 6.12
CA GLY A 219 5.23 10.55 5.10
C GLY A 219 4.78 11.02 3.73
N ARG A 220 5.51 10.58 2.73
CA ARG A 220 5.34 10.95 1.31
C ARG A 220 4.70 9.81 0.53
N ALA A 221 4.03 10.16 -0.55
CA ALA A 221 3.41 9.20 -1.46
C ALA A 221 4.09 9.25 -2.83
N TYR A 222 4.42 8.08 -3.37
CA TYR A 222 5.12 7.93 -4.64
C TYR A 222 4.30 7.03 -5.57
N PHE A 223 4.06 7.54 -6.78
CA PHE A 223 3.28 6.85 -7.80
C PHE A 223 4.10 6.74 -9.08
N ASP A 224 4.22 5.54 -9.59
CA ASP A 224 5.10 5.14 -10.68
C ASP A 224 4.25 4.59 -11.82
N ALA A 225 3.78 5.48 -12.68
CA ALA A 225 3.03 5.16 -13.90
C ALA A 225 3.99 4.95 -15.08
N ARG A 226 3.50 4.40 -16.18
CA ARG A 226 4.31 4.09 -17.37
C ARG A 226 4.22 5.11 -18.50
N GLY A 227 3.41 6.17 -18.34
CA GLY A 227 3.19 7.15 -19.38
C GLY A 227 2.50 6.57 -20.63
N LEU A 228 1.63 5.59 -20.47
CA LEU A 228 0.94 4.95 -21.57
C LEU A 228 -0.09 5.87 -22.21
N GLU A 229 -0.20 5.82 -23.54
CA GLU A 229 -1.28 6.50 -24.24
C GLU A 229 -2.63 5.81 -23.99
N ARG A 230 -3.73 6.58 -24.01
CA ARG A 230 -5.10 6.08 -23.78
C ARG A 230 -5.55 4.99 -24.75
N THR A 231 -4.91 4.88 -25.90
CA THR A 231 -5.15 3.84 -26.89
C THR A 231 -4.49 2.51 -26.58
N ASN A 232 -3.58 2.48 -25.61
CA ASN A 232 -2.89 1.27 -25.17
C ASN A 232 -3.87 0.37 -24.40
N SER A 233 -3.87 -0.93 -24.66
CA SER A 233 -4.72 -1.91 -23.97
C SER A 233 -4.47 -2.02 -22.46
N TYR A 234 -3.29 -1.59 -22.01
CA TYR A 234 -2.90 -1.58 -20.58
C TYR A 234 -3.06 -0.22 -19.92
N TYR A 235 -3.59 0.80 -20.62
CA TYR A 235 -3.77 2.15 -20.09
C TYR A 235 -4.55 2.20 -18.76
N ALA A 236 -5.46 1.27 -18.53
CA ALA A 236 -6.21 1.19 -17.29
C ALA A 236 -5.31 1.08 -16.04
N GLY A 237 -4.13 0.45 -16.15
CA GLY A 237 -3.15 0.40 -15.07
C GLY A 237 -2.59 1.79 -14.72
N ASP A 238 -2.20 2.58 -15.73
CA ASP A 238 -1.78 3.97 -15.52
C ASP A 238 -2.92 4.81 -14.95
N GLU A 239 -4.14 4.66 -15.48
CA GLU A 239 -5.31 5.38 -14.99
C GLU A 239 -5.56 5.14 -13.50
N TRP A 240 -5.43 3.90 -13.03
CA TRP A 240 -5.57 3.56 -11.61
C TRP A 240 -4.46 4.17 -10.75
N ILE A 241 -3.21 4.11 -11.21
CA ILE A 241 -2.06 4.71 -10.49
C ILE A 241 -2.21 6.23 -10.40
N LEU A 242 -2.54 6.90 -11.51
CA LEU A 242 -2.72 8.35 -11.55
C LEU A 242 -3.93 8.81 -10.72
N ALA A 243 -5.06 8.08 -10.78
CA ALA A 243 -6.21 8.36 -9.93
C ALA A 243 -5.88 8.18 -8.44
N ALA A 244 -5.09 7.16 -8.10
CA ALA A 244 -4.62 6.94 -6.74
C ALA A 244 -3.72 8.09 -6.25
N ALA A 245 -2.89 8.67 -7.12
CA ALA A 245 -2.10 9.86 -6.82
C ALA A 245 -2.97 11.08 -6.50
N GLU A 246 -4.04 11.31 -7.25
CA GLU A 246 -4.98 12.40 -6.96
C GLU A 246 -5.70 12.20 -5.62
N ILE A 247 -6.12 10.97 -5.31
CA ILE A 247 -6.69 10.63 -4.01
C ILE A 247 -5.68 10.90 -2.89
N SER A 248 -4.42 10.52 -3.09
CA SER A 248 -3.35 10.77 -2.13
C SER A 248 -3.14 12.26 -1.86
N ARG A 249 -3.16 13.11 -2.91
CA ARG A 249 -3.12 14.58 -2.77
C ARG A 249 -4.34 15.10 -2.00
N ALA A 250 -5.52 14.60 -2.32
CA ALA A 250 -6.75 14.97 -1.61
C ALA A 250 -6.73 14.58 -0.12
N LEU A 251 -6.01 13.53 0.25
CA LEU A 251 -5.75 13.14 1.64
C LEU A 251 -4.67 14.02 2.32
N GLY A 252 -4.04 14.94 1.59
CA GLY A 252 -3.02 15.85 2.09
C GLY A 252 -1.62 15.25 2.19
N LEU A 253 -1.36 14.11 1.54
CA LEU A 253 -0.01 13.55 1.47
C LEU A 253 0.85 14.30 0.45
N GLU A 254 2.13 14.47 0.75
CA GLU A 254 3.10 15.01 -0.21
C GLU A 254 3.33 13.96 -1.31
N THR A 255 2.83 14.25 -2.52
CA THR A 255 2.67 13.25 -3.58
C THR A 255 3.55 13.53 -4.78
N THR A 256 4.40 12.58 -5.12
CA THR A 256 5.24 12.56 -6.32
C THR A 256 4.72 11.54 -7.32
N VAL A 257 4.66 11.91 -8.61
CA VAL A 257 4.29 11.03 -9.71
C VAL A 257 5.45 10.97 -10.70
N ASP A 258 5.85 9.78 -11.10
CA ASP A 258 6.65 9.51 -12.29
C ASP A 258 5.73 8.88 -13.35
N ASP A 259 5.75 9.42 -14.55
CA ASP A 259 4.96 8.98 -15.70
C ASP A 259 5.84 8.50 -16.87
N LYS A 260 7.07 8.08 -16.57
CA LYS A 260 8.03 7.57 -17.54
C LYS A 260 7.83 6.07 -17.78
N PRO A 261 8.27 5.56 -18.95
CA PRO A 261 8.17 4.13 -19.26
C PRO A 261 8.94 3.22 -18.28
N GLU A 262 10.06 3.69 -17.75
CA GLU A 262 10.90 3.01 -16.77
C GLU A 262 10.41 3.30 -15.35
N THR A 263 10.54 2.35 -14.44
CA THR A 263 10.29 2.55 -13.01
C THR A 263 11.27 3.56 -12.40
N PHE A 264 10.92 4.15 -11.25
CA PHE A 264 11.84 5.02 -10.52
C PHE A 264 13.25 4.43 -10.49
N PRO A 265 14.27 5.16 -10.95
CA PRO A 265 15.64 4.64 -10.91
C PRO A 265 16.16 4.51 -9.47
N ALA A 266 17.12 3.62 -9.24
CA ALA A 266 17.73 3.44 -7.91
C ALA A 266 18.32 4.75 -7.34
N SER A 267 18.68 5.70 -8.19
CA SER A 267 19.17 7.02 -7.82
C SER A 267 18.06 7.99 -7.38
N PHE A 268 16.78 7.64 -7.55
CA PHE A 268 15.67 8.49 -7.10
C PHE A 268 15.59 8.52 -5.57
N PRO A 269 15.64 9.72 -4.94
CA PRO A 269 15.71 9.83 -3.48
C PRO A 269 14.35 9.68 -2.82
N MET A 270 13.88 8.45 -2.69
CA MET A 270 12.58 8.10 -2.13
C MET A 270 12.65 8.08 -0.60
N SER A 271 12.25 9.18 0.05
CA SER A 271 12.31 9.33 1.51
C SER A 271 10.95 9.13 2.18
N GLN A 272 10.98 8.61 3.41
CA GLN A 272 9.85 8.60 4.36
C GLN A 272 8.52 8.20 3.69
N ILE A 273 8.49 7.00 3.14
CA ILE A 273 7.41 6.47 2.30
C ILE A 273 6.19 6.11 3.17
N ALA A 274 5.06 6.77 2.95
CA ALA A 274 3.75 6.37 3.47
C ALA A 274 2.97 5.50 2.50
N VAL A 275 3.05 5.86 1.20
CA VAL A 275 2.37 5.14 0.12
C VAL A 275 3.32 5.00 -1.07
N TYR A 276 3.38 3.80 -1.63
CA TYR A 276 3.97 3.54 -2.93
C TYR A 276 2.99 2.73 -3.77
N CYS A 277 2.74 3.18 -4.99
CA CYS A 277 2.01 2.42 -6.00
C CYS A 277 2.70 2.56 -7.34
N GLY A 278 3.07 1.44 -7.95
CA GLY A 278 3.77 1.46 -9.23
C GLY A 278 3.51 0.24 -10.10
N TRP A 279 4.00 0.28 -11.30
CA TRP A 279 4.09 -0.79 -12.29
C TRP A 279 5.02 -0.36 -13.44
N TYR A 280 5.66 -1.14 -14.27
CA TYR A 280 5.47 -2.57 -14.53
C TYR A 280 6.86 -3.22 -14.63
N ASP A 281 7.39 -3.73 -13.57
CA ASP A 281 8.66 -4.44 -13.58
C ASP A 281 8.48 -5.83 -12.95
N GLY A 282 9.08 -6.86 -13.56
CA GLY A 282 8.85 -8.27 -13.18
C GLY A 282 9.40 -8.66 -11.83
N THR A 283 10.39 -7.92 -11.34
CA THR A 283 11.02 -8.12 -10.03
C THR A 283 11.33 -6.78 -9.40
N VAL A 284 11.59 -6.78 -8.10
CA VAL A 284 11.92 -5.57 -7.35
C VAL A 284 13.05 -4.79 -8.02
N SER A 285 12.82 -3.48 -8.23
CA SER A 285 13.73 -2.58 -8.94
C SER A 285 13.83 -1.21 -8.26
N GLY A 286 14.59 -0.32 -8.83
CA GLY A 286 14.71 1.06 -8.40
C GLY A 286 15.18 1.22 -6.96
N PRO A 287 14.59 2.20 -6.21
CA PRO A 287 14.98 2.48 -4.82
C PRO A 287 14.78 1.29 -3.87
N PHE A 288 13.91 0.34 -4.20
CA PHE A 288 13.65 -0.84 -3.38
C PHE A 288 14.77 -1.89 -3.42
N THR A 289 15.73 -1.77 -4.34
CA THR A 289 16.95 -2.60 -4.36
C THR A 289 18.01 -2.12 -3.37
N LEU A 290 17.90 -0.89 -2.86
CA LEU A 290 18.85 -0.34 -1.90
C LEU A 290 18.85 -1.10 -0.58
N PRO A 291 19.99 -1.15 0.14
CA PRO A 291 20.07 -1.81 1.44
C PRO A 291 19.05 -1.29 2.45
N LYS A 292 18.82 0.02 2.45
CA LYS A 292 17.84 0.70 3.32
C LYS A 292 16.82 1.45 2.48
N VAL A 293 15.55 1.28 2.81
CA VAL A 293 14.41 2.02 2.27
C VAL A 293 13.68 2.67 3.43
N GLU A 294 13.32 3.93 3.29
CA GLU A 294 12.74 4.73 4.37
C GLU A 294 11.21 4.59 4.40
N PHE A 295 10.70 3.41 4.70
CA PHE A 295 9.27 3.24 4.97
C PHE A 295 8.88 3.79 6.33
N MET A 296 7.79 4.56 6.38
CA MET A 296 7.17 4.99 7.63
C MET A 296 6.31 3.87 8.24
N PRO A 297 6.15 3.82 9.57
CA PRO A 297 5.19 2.90 10.18
C PRO A 297 3.79 3.08 9.58
N GLY A 298 3.13 1.99 9.23
CA GLY A 298 1.83 2.02 8.57
C GLY A 298 1.87 2.06 7.04
N ALA A 299 3.05 2.19 6.42
CA ALA A 299 3.18 2.35 4.97
C ALA A 299 2.53 1.22 4.16
N PHE A 300 1.74 1.61 3.17
CA PHE A 300 1.24 0.74 2.12
C PHE A 300 2.16 0.80 0.90
N ALA A 301 2.55 -0.37 0.37
CA ALA A 301 3.36 -0.45 -0.83
C ALA A 301 2.78 -1.50 -1.78
N TYR A 302 2.54 -1.11 -3.03
CA TYR A 302 1.94 -1.97 -4.04
C TYR A 302 2.67 -1.83 -5.38
N HIS A 303 3.03 -2.96 -6.00
CA HIS A 303 3.53 -2.95 -7.38
C HIS A 303 2.68 -3.89 -8.23
N LEU A 304 1.99 -3.31 -9.20
CA LEU A 304 1.12 -4.03 -10.12
C LEU A 304 1.95 -4.83 -11.10
N HIS A 305 2.01 -6.14 -10.88
CA HIS A 305 2.66 -7.09 -11.77
C HIS A 305 2.10 -8.49 -11.52
N SER A 306 2.06 -9.31 -12.56
CA SER A 306 1.83 -10.75 -12.45
C SER A 306 2.92 -11.38 -11.58
N PHE A 307 2.57 -12.40 -10.82
CA PHE A 307 3.55 -13.09 -9.95
C PHE A 307 4.21 -12.20 -8.90
N SER A 308 3.71 -10.99 -8.63
CA SER A 308 4.30 -10.07 -7.64
C SER A 308 4.38 -10.67 -6.23
N ALA A 309 3.56 -11.69 -5.95
CA ALA A 309 3.56 -12.49 -4.73
C ALA A 309 3.79 -13.99 -5.01
N ALA A 310 4.54 -14.36 -6.04
CA ALA A 310 4.79 -15.77 -6.35
C ALA A 310 5.49 -16.52 -5.20
N THR A 311 6.27 -15.82 -4.39
CA THR A 311 6.75 -16.25 -3.07
C THR A 311 6.74 -15.07 -2.10
N LEU A 312 6.52 -15.34 -0.82
CA LEU A 312 6.70 -14.38 0.27
C LEU A 312 7.96 -14.66 1.09
N ARG A 313 8.69 -15.75 0.81
CA ARG A 313 9.87 -16.18 1.57
C ARG A 313 11.15 -15.49 1.12
N SER A 314 11.19 -14.95 -0.08
CA SER A 314 12.37 -14.27 -0.60
C SER A 314 12.34 -12.77 -0.28
N PRO A 315 13.41 -12.19 0.29
CA PRO A 315 13.54 -10.74 0.47
C PRO A 315 14.03 -10.02 -0.80
N THR A 316 14.26 -10.76 -1.90
CA THR A 316 14.90 -10.23 -3.13
C THR A 316 14.18 -10.62 -4.42
N GLU A 317 13.22 -11.55 -4.37
CA GLU A 317 12.49 -12.02 -5.56
C GLU A 317 11.07 -11.47 -5.59
N ASN A 318 10.57 -11.22 -6.79
CA ASN A 318 9.26 -10.63 -7.04
C ASN A 318 9.12 -9.25 -6.37
N TRP A 319 7.96 -8.92 -5.76
CA TRP A 319 7.72 -7.61 -5.14
C TRP A 319 7.31 -7.68 -3.68
N CYS A 320 6.31 -8.49 -3.34
CA CYS A 320 5.72 -8.45 -2.01
C CYS A 320 6.72 -8.79 -0.90
N GLY A 321 7.48 -9.88 -1.04
CA GLY A 321 8.52 -10.26 -0.07
C GLY A 321 9.56 -9.16 0.15
N PRO A 322 10.18 -8.61 -0.90
CA PRO A 322 11.11 -7.49 -0.82
C PRO A 322 10.52 -6.22 -0.16
N LEU A 323 9.32 -5.80 -0.55
CA LEU A 323 8.67 -4.62 0.06
C LEU A 323 8.47 -4.79 1.56
N LEU A 324 8.00 -5.97 2.00
CA LEU A 324 7.84 -6.31 3.41
C LEU A 324 9.18 -6.33 4.16
N ALA A 325 10.21 -6.93 3.54
CA ALA A 325 11.57 -6.98 4.10
C ALA A 325 12.19 -5.59 4.26
N LYS A 326 11.85 -4.65 3.37
CA LYS A 326 12.30 -3.25 3.43
C LYS A 326 11.49 -2.37 4.38
N GLY A 327 10.38 -2.87 4.92
CA GLY A 327 9.66 -2.17 5.98
C GLY A 327 8.21 -1.81 5.70
N ALA A 328 7.67 -2.09 4.52
CA ALA A 328 6.24 -1.91 4.26
C ALA A 328 5.38 -2.60 5.34
N THR A 329 4.26 -2.01 5.69
CA THR A 329 3.34 -2.53 6.71
C THR A 329 2.27 -3.42 6.09
N CYS A 330 1.85 -3.09 4.89
CA CYS A 330 0.87 -3.87 4.15
C CYS A 330 1.09 -3.75 2.64
N THR A 331 0.67 -4.79 1.93
CA THR A 331 0.77 -4.89 0.48
C THR A 331 -0.31 -5.83 -0.08
N MET A 332 -0.47 -5.82 -1.37
CA MET A 332 -1.25 -6.81 -2.13
C MET A 332 -0.38 -7.32 -3.29
N GLY A 333 -0.64 -8.55 -3.74
CA GLY A 333 0.06 -9.07 -4.90
C GLY A 333 -0.61 -10.30 -5.49
N CYS A 334 -0.15 -10.72 -6.65
CA CYS A 334 -0.70 -11.85 -7.37
C CYS A 334 0.27 -13.03 -7.35
N VAL A 335 -0.26 -14.21 -6.99
CA VAL A 335 0.57 -15.43 -6.85
C VAL A 335 0.91 -16.09 -8.18
N TYR A 336 0.09 -15.85 -9.21
CA TYR A 336 0.27 -16.31 -10.59
C TYR A 336 -0.08 -15.16 -11.57
N GLU A 337 -0.55 -15.47 -12.79
CA GLU A 337 -0.99 -14.50 -13.80
C GLU A 337 -2.46 -14.09 -13.62
N PRO A 338 -2.76 -12.87 -13.12
CA PRO A 338 -4.13 -12.41 -12.91
C PRO A 338 -4.76 -11.81 -14.14
N TYR A 339 -3.97 -11.41 -15.14
CA TYR A 339 -4.29 -10.39 -16.14
C TYR A 339 -4.70 -9.04 -15.50
N LEU A 340 -4.55 -7.94 -16.20
CA LEU A 340 -4.81 -6.61 -15.65
C LEU A 340 -6.22 -6.48 -15.05
N SER A 341 -7.23 -7.03 -15.72
CA SER A 341 -8.62 -7.00 -15.26
C SER A 341 -8.90 -7.78 -13.97
N GLY A 342 -7.99 -8.65 -13.56
CA GLY A 342 -8.08 -9.44 -12.32
C GLY A 342 -7.16 -8.94 -11.20
N THR A 343 -6.44 -7.82 -11.40
CA THR A 343 -5.62 -7.21 -10.36
C THR A 343 -6.41 -6.24 -9.49
N PRO A 344 -5.97 -5.97 -8.25
CA PRO A 344 -6.57 -4.93 -7.41
C PRO A 344 -6.53 -3.55 -8.08
N ASN A 345 -7.65 -2.83 -8.07
CA ASN A 345 -7.67 -1.42 -8.47
C ASN A 345 -7.21 -0.54 -7.31
N VAL A 346 -6.00 -0.02 -7.40
CA VAL A 346 -5.39 0.75 -6.30
C VAL A 346 -6.07 2.10 -6.05
N ALA A 347 -6.77 2.67 -7.03
CA ALA A 347 -7.56 3.89 -6.83
C ALA A 347 -8.79 3.61 -5.94
N GLU A 348 -9.53 2.53 -6.21
CA GLU A 348 -10.64 2.12 -5.33
C GLU A 348 -10.12 1.75 -3.93
N PHE A 349 -8.95 1.09 -3.85
CA PHE A 349 -8.32 0.79 -2.57
C PHE A 349 -8.05 2.05 -1.74
N LEU A 350 -7.31 3.03 -2.30
CA LEU A 350 -6.96 4.26 -1.57
C LEU A 350 -8.17 5.11 -1.24
N LYS A 351 -9.21 5.12 -2.10
CA LYS A 351 -10.47 5.81 -1.83
C LYS A 351 -11.16 5.23 -0.59
N VAL A 352 -11.37 3.92 -0.55
CA VAL A 352 -12.02 3.26 0.60
C VAL A 352 -11.19 3.39 1.86
N LEU A 353 -9.86 3.20 1.77
CA LEU A 353 -8.95 3.37 2.90
C LEU A 353 -8.97 4.82 3.42
N GLY A 354 -8.96 5.82 2.52
CA GLY A 354 -9.00 7.24 2.81
C GLY A 354 -10.32 7.68 3.46
N ASP A 355 -11.42 7.01 3.15
CA ASP A 355 -12.73 7.19 3.81
C ASP A 355 -12.75 6.65 5.26
N GLY A 356 -11.62 6.12 5.74
CA GLY A 356 -11.42 5.66 7.11
C GLY A 356 -11.84 4.21 7.37
N TYR A 357 -11.99 3.40 6.33
CA TYR A 357 -12.22 1.96 6.45
C TYR A 357 -10.91 1.21 6.77
N THR A 358 -11.02 -0.06 7.13
CA THR A 358 -9.85 -0.89 7.43
C THR A 358 -9.11 -1.31 6.15
N PHE A 359 -7.84 -1.74 6.31
CA PHE A 359 -7.06 -2.31 5.23
C PHE A 359 -7.77 -3.50 4.56
N GLY A 360 -8.34 -4.41 5.36
CA GLY A 360 -9.08 -5.56 4.82
C GLY A 360 -10.33 -5.14 4.05
N GLU A 361 -11.09 -4.16 4.53
CA GLU A 361 -12.25 -3.62 3.83
C GLU A 361 -11.85 -2.96 2.50
N ALA A 362 -10.81 -2.13 2.52
CA ALA A 362 -10.30 -1.47 1.32
C ALA A 362 -9.74 -2.48 0.30
N ALA A 363 -8.97 -3.47 0.77
CA ALA A 363 -8.38 -4.48 -0.10
C ALA A 363 -9.46 -5.28 -0.84
N TRP A 364 -10.52 -5.72 -0.16
CA TRP A 364 -11.55 -6.55 -0.79
C TRP A 364 -12.60 -5.73 -1.56
N ALA A 365 -12.82 -4.47 -1.23
CA ALA A 365 -13.60 -3.55 -2.08
C ALA A 365 -12.88 -3.26 -3.41
N ALA A 366 -11.55 -3.31 -3.44
CA ALA A 366 -10.73 -3.04 -4.63
C ALA A 366 -10.48 -4.28 -5.53
N GLN A 367 -10.91 -5.49 -5.12
CA GLN A 367 -10.73 -6.71 -5.90
C GLN A 367 -11.86 -6.89 -6.90
N PRO A 368 -11.59 -6.91 -8.22
CA PRO A 368 -12.63 -7.19 -9.22
C PRO A 368 -13.04 -8.67 -9.25
N ALA A 369 -12.18 -9.57 -8.77
CA ALA A 369 -12.37 -11.01 -8.80
C ALA A 369 -12.05 -11.67 -7.47
N LEU A 370 -12.82 -12.70 -7.12
CA LEU A 370 -12.58 -13.66 -6.04
C LEU A 370 -12.19 -15.01 -6.64
N SER A 371 -11.74 -15.96 -5.81
CA SER A 371 -11.26 -17.27 -6.30
C SER A 371 -10.25 -17.09 -7.45
N TRP A 372 -9.33 -16.16 -7.28
CA TRP A 372 -8.37 -15.76 -8.29
C TRP A 372 -6.97 -15.59 -7.67
N GLN A 373 -6.13 -14.75 -8.25
CA GLN A 373 -4.69 -14.77 -8.00
C GLN A 373 -4.22 -13.86 -6.86
N THR A 374 -5.10 -13.03 -6.26
CA THR A 374 -4.66 -12.00 -5.32
C THR A 374 -4.54 -12.51 -3.89
N THR A 375 -3.41 -12.21 -3.26
CA THR A 375 -3.18 -12.32 -1.82
C THR A 375 -3.12 -10.93 -1.18
N VAL A 376 -3.61 -10.81 0.06
CA VAL A 376 -3.69 -9.57 0.83
C VAL A 376 -2.81 -9.72 2.08
N ILE A 377 -1.75 -8.91 2.20
CA ILE A 377 -0.71 -9.09 3.22
C ILE A 377 -0.67 -7.88 4.13
N GLY A 378 -0.95 -8.08 5.40
CA GLY A 378 -1.05 -7.06 6.45
C GLY A 378 -2.17 -7.36 7.44
N ASP A 379 -2.27 -6.54 8.47
CA ASP A 379 -3.35 -6.63 9.45
C ASP A 379 -4.68 -6.15 8.85
N PRO A 380 -5.72 -6.99 8.70
CA PRO A 380 -6.97 -6.57 8.09
C PRO A 380 -7.74 -5.53 8.89
N LEU A 381 -7.47 -5.39 10.19
CA LEU A 381 -8.08 -4.38 11.05
C LEU A 381 -7.38 -3.03 10.98
N TYR A 382 -6.20 -2.94 10.35
CA TYR A 382 -5.42 -1.71 10.25
C TYR A 382 -6.22 -0.57 9.61
N ARG A 383 -6.27 0.58 10.30
CA ARG A 383 -7.10 1.73 9.95
C ARG A 383 -6.30 3.05 9.99
N PRO A 384 -5.49 3.35 8.96
CA PRO A 384 -4.58 4.50 8.97
C PRO A 384 -5.28 5.87 9.00
N PHE A 385 -6.48 5.96 8.46
CA PHE A 385 -7.26 7.20 8.37
C PHE A 385 -8.49 7.21 9.29
N GLY A 386 -8.48 6.40 10.36
CA GLY A 386 -9.56 6.32 11.33
C GLY A 386 -9.72 7.55 12.23
N GLN A 387 -8.71 8.44 12.25
CA GLN A 387 -8.72 9.71 12.98
C GLN A 387 -8.47 10.87 12.04
N SER A 388 -9.10 12.03 12.34
CA SER A 388 -8.87 13.23 11.53
C SER A 388 -7.45 13.78 11.73
N PRO A 389 -6.84 14.39 10.69
CA PRO A 389 -5.53 15.02 10.79
C PRO A 389 -5.44 16.07 11.89
N GLN A 390 -6.51 16.84 12.11
CA GLN A 390 -6.59 17.86 13.16
C GLN A 390 -6.52 17.25 14.57
N LYS A 391 -7.22 16.11 14.80
CA LYS A 391 -7.17 15.42 16.09
C LYS A 391 -5.79 14.84 16.35
N LEU A 392 -5.19 14.19 15.35
CA LEU A 392 -3.83 13.65 15.44
C LEU A 392 -2.81 14.76 15.70
N HIS A 393 -2.88 15.88 14.98
CA HIS A 393 -2.03 17.05 15.21
C HIS A 393 -2.15 17.56 16.66
N ALA A 394 -3.36 17.76 17.16
CA ALA A 394 -3.56 18.24 18.53
C ALA A 394 -2.92 17.31 19.58
N GLU A 395 -3.00 15.99 19.37
CA GLU A 395 -2.38 15.02 20.29
C GLU A 395 -0.86 14.97 20.16
N LEU A 396 -0.32 15.00 18.93
CA LEU A 396 1.12 15.00 18.68
C LEU A 396 1.78 16.29 19.23
N SER A 397 1.16 17.45 19.01
CA SER A 397 1.63 18.72 19.58
C SER A 397 1.61 18.72 21.11
N ARG A 398 0.53 18.21 21.72
CA ARG A 398 0.39 18.10 23.18
C ARG A 398 1.48 17.23 23.81
N THR A 399 1.91 16.18 23.10
CA THR A 399 2.94 15.22 23.57
C THR A 399 4.35 15.58 23.09
N HIS A 400 4.53 16.68 22.35
CA HIS A 400 5.80 17.06 21.70
C HIS A 400 6.39 15.91 20.87
N ASN A 401 5.55 15.18 20.17
CA ASN A 401 5.95 14.06 19.34
C ASN A 401 6.68 14.55 18.08
N VAL A 402 7.78 13.89 17.72
CA VAL A 402 8.57 14.23 16.52
C VAL A 402 7.76 14.13 15.21
N LEU A 403 6.68 13.37 15.20
CA LEU A 403 5.79 13.24 14.02
C LEU A 403 4.87 14.46 13.81
N ASP A 404 4.87 15.44 14.73
CA ASP A 404 4.04 16.65 14.61
C ASP A 404 4.39 17.47 13.36
N GLU A 405 5.64 17.46 12.92
CA GLU A 405 6.06 18.08 11.66
C GLU A 405 5.26 17.54 10.45
N TRP A 406 4.98 16.24 10.42
CA TRP A 406 4.18 15.61 9.38
C TRP A 406 2.70 15.97 9.45
N ALA A 407 2.18 16.14 10.67
CA ALA A 407 0.82 16.60 10.87
C ALA A 407 0.65 18.04 10.35
N TYR A 408 1.60 18.93 10.63
CA TYR A 408 1.64 20.27 10.04
C TYR A 408 1.72 20.22 8.51
N LEU A 409 2.64 19.43 7.94
CA LEU A 409 2.76 19.27 6.48
C LEU A 409 1.43 18.86 5.84
N ARG A 410 0.76 17.89 6.46
CA ARG A 410 -0.53 17.42 5.97
C ARG A 410 -1.62 18.50 6.03
N LEU A 411 -1.67 19.27 7.12
CA LEU A 411 -2.61 20.39 7.24
C LEU A 411 -2.33 21.49 6.21
N VAL A 412 -1.05 21.78 5.95
CA VAL A 412 -0.62 22.71 4.89
C VAL A 412 -1.10 22.24 3.52
N ASN A 413 -0.86 20.97 3.20
CA ASN A 413 -1.28 20.39 1.92
C ASN A 413 -2.81 20.37 1.77
N LEU A 414 -3.56 20.02 2.82
CA LEU A 414 -5.01 20.08 2.83
C LEU A 414 -5.51 21.53 2.62
N GLY A 415 -4.85 22.52 3.21
CA GLY A 415 -5.13 23.93 2.97
C GLY A 415 -5.02 24.29 1.49
N LEU A 416 -3.93 23.87 0.84
CA LEU A 416 -3.70 24.09 -0.60
C LEU A 416 -4.76 23.39 -1.46
N VAL A 417 -5.10 22.15 -1.16
CA VAL A 417 -6.15 21.38 -1.85
C VAL A 417 -7.51 22.09 -1.75
N HIS A 418 -7.79 22.73 -0.62
CA HIS A 418 -9.04 23.50 -0.41
C HIS A 418 -8.96 24.94 -0.90
N GLY A 419 -7.92 25.32 -1.65
CA GLY A 419 -7.82 26.61 -2.33
C GLY A 419 -7.18 27.72 -1.52
N ALA A 420 -6.44 27.42 -0.45
CA ALA A 420 -5.61 28.42 0.22
C ALA A 420 -4.54 28.96 -0.75
N ARG A 421 -4.25 30.26 -0.67
CA ARG A 421 -3.26 30.88 -1.54
C ARG A 421 -1.85 30.53 -1.07
N LEU A 422 -0.93 30.27 -2.03
CA LEU A 422 0.46 29.93 -1.74
C LEU A 422 1.09 30.89 -0.72
N MET A 423 0.96 32.21 -0.96
CA MET A 423 1.53 33.25 -0.09
C MET A 423 0.95 33.25 1.33
N GLU A 424 -0.30 32.84 1.53
CA GLU A 424 -0.89 32.71 2.86
C GLU A 424 -0.29 31.51 3.61
N VAL A 425 -0.10 30.43 2.89
CA VAL A 425 0.46 29.18 3.44
C VAL A 425 1.95 29.34 3.74
N SER A 426 2.73 29.99 2.87
CA SER A 426 4.15 30.25 3.15
C SER A 426 4.32 31.16 4.38
N GLN A 427 3.50 32.22 4.53
CA GLN A 427 3.51 33.07 5.73
C GLN A 427 3.16 32.30 7.01
N ILE A 428 2.25 31.35 6.96
CA ILE A 428 1.93 30.49 8.10
C ILE A 428 3.18 29.68 8.48
N LEU A 429 3.86 29.04 7.53
CA LEU A 429 5.06 28.25 7.79
C LEU A 429 6.22 29.12 8.27
N GLU A 430 6.41 30.33 7.73
CA GLU A 430 7.44 31.30 8.19
C GLU A 430 7.28 31.65 9.68
N ASN A 431 6.05 31.78 10.15
CA ASN A 431 5.74 32.16 11.53
C ASN A 431 5.60 30.96 12.47
N LEU A 432 5.77 29.74 11.98
CA LEU A 432 5.61 28.52 12.78
C LEU A 432 6.94 28.12 13.41
N ASP A 433 7.02 28.17 14.75
CA ASP A 433 8.23 27.75 15.48
C ASP A 433 8.67 26.31 15.13
N ALA A 434 7.70 25.42 14.87
CA ALA A 434 7.97 24.05 14.43
C ALA A 434 8.73 23.98 13.10
N ALA A 435 8.50 24.91 12.18
CA ALA A 435 9.16 24.95 10.87
C ALA A 435 10.66 25.29 11.01
N THR A 436 11.05 26.10 11.99
CA THR A 436 12.45 26.51 12.21
C THR A 436 13.37 25.35 12.60
N ASN A 437 12.81 24.23 13.06
CA ASN A 437 13.52 23.04 13.53
C ASN A 437 13.20 21.76 12.74
N SER A 438 12.41 21.86 11.67
CA SER A 438 11.98 20.74 10.86
C SER A 438 12.54 20.83 9.44
N ALA A 439 13.35 19.86 9.04
CA ALA A 439 13.82 19.75 7.64
C ALA A 439 12.65 19.54 6.66
N VAL A 440 11.61 18.81 7.09
CA VAL A 440 10.41 18.51 6.29
C VAL A 440 9.61 19.78 6.00
N LEU A 441 9.32 20.57 7.01
CA LEU A 441 8.55 21.82 6.84
C LEU A 441 9.35 22.91 6.14
N THR A 442 10.67 22.98 6.41
CA THR A 442 11.56 23.92 5.74
C THR A 442 11.73 23.57 4.26
N GLU A 443 11.82 22.29 3.89
CA GLU A 443 11.77 21.86 2.50
C GLU A 443 10.48 22.34 1.82
N LYS A 444 9.32 22.08 2.45
CA LYS A 444 8.01 22.52 1.93
C LYS A 444 7.93 24.04 1.75
N LEU A 445 8.47 24.81 2.67
CA LEU A 445 8.53 26.27 2.54
C LEU A 445 9.37 26.70 1.32
N GLY A 446 10.50 26.03 1.08
CA GLY A 446 11.32 26.24 -0.14
C GLY A 446 10.54 25.94 -1.41
N ASP A 447 9.77 24.84 -1.43
CA ASP A 447 8.92 24.46 -2.57
C ASP A 447 7.81 25.51 -2.83
N LEU A 448 7.22 26.06 -1.77
CA LEU A 448 6.24 27.14 -1.88
C LEU A 448 6.85 28.42 -2.45
N TYR A 449 8.04 28.82 -2.01
CA TYR A 449 8.74 29.98 -2.57
C TYR A 449 9.07 29.81 -4.05
N GLU A 450 9.50 28.61 -4.46
CA GLU A 450 9.71 28.30 -5.87
C GLU A 450 8.41 28.45 -6.67
N ALA A 451 7.31 27.90 -6.16
CA ALA A 451 5.97 28.01 -6.78
C ALA A 451 5.46 29.45 -6.83
N GLU A 452 5.88 30.32 -5.91
CA GLU A 452 5.60 31.77 -5.90
C GLU A 452 6.49 32.57 -6.85
N GLY A 453 7.44 31.94 -7.53
CA GLY A 453 8.42 32.63 -8.39
C GLY A 453 9.51 33.38 -7.61
N LYS A 454 9.89 32.88 -6.43
CA LYS A 454 10.93 33.45 -5.55
C LYS A 454 12.14 32.50 -5.44
N PRO A 455 12.85 32.19 -6.55
CA PRO A 455 13.86 31.14 -6.57
C PRO A 455 15.04 31.39 -5.63
N SER A 456 15.44 32.65 -5.41
CA SER A 456 16.51 32.96 -4.47
C SER A 456 16.13 32.63 -3.01
N SER A 457 14.87 32.91 -2.62
CA SER A 457 14.34 32.54 -1.30
C SER A 457 14.22 31.02 -1.16
N ALA A 458 13.76 30.33 -2.21
CA ALA A 458 13.68 28.88 -2.25
C ALA A 458 15.05 28.23 -1.99
N ILE A 459 16.10 28.67 -2.73
CA ILE A 459 17.48 28.17 -2.57
C ILE A 459 17.96 28.34 -1.12
N LEU A 460 17.81 29.54 -0.53
CA LEU A 460 18.22 29.78 0.86
C LEU A 460 17.45 28.89 1.84
N THR A 461 16.19 28.65 1.59
CA THR A 461 15.34 27.84 2.46
C THR A 461 15.72 26.36 2.37
N TRP A 462 15.98 25.81 1.17
CA TRP A 462 16.47 24.43 1.04
C TRP A 462 17.88 24.25 1.61
N GLN A 463 18.77 25.26 1.51
CA GLN A 463 20.06 25.25 2.22
C GLN A 463 19.88 25.22 3.74
N ASN A 464 18.85 25.88 4.28
CA ASN A 464 18.52 25.79 5.70
C ASN A 464 17.98 24.40 6.05
N ALA A 465 17.13 23.81 5.21
CA ALA A 465 16.63 22.45 5.43
C ALA A 465 17.75 21.41 5.55
N LEU A 466 18.82 21.53 4.75
CA LEU A 466 20.01 20.67 4.86
C LEU A 466 20.69 20.74 6.24
N ARG A 467 20.64 21.89 6.92
CA ARG A 467 21.25 22.08 8.25
C ARG A 467 20.43 21.46 9.38
N LEU A 468 19.14 21.15 9.12
CA LEU A 468 18.19 20.62 10.10
C LEU A 468 18.19 19.08 10.18
N LYS A 469 19.25 18.43 9.70
CA LYS A 469 19.45 16.97 9.76
C LYS A 469 18.30 16.19 9.09
N PRO A 470 18.06 16.43 7.80
CA PRO A 470 17.08 15.66 7.04
C PRO A 470 17.39 14.16 7.06
N SER A 471 16.41 13.32 6.72
CA SER A 471 16.68 11.88 6.50
C SER A 471 17.68 11.68 5.35
N PRO A 472 18.39 10.56 5.26
CA PRO A 472 19.38 10.32 4.19
C PRO A 472 18.83 10.56 2.80
N GLN A 473 17.62 10.06 2.50
CA GLN A 473 17.03 10.25 1.17
C GLN A 473 16.50 11.69 0.97
N GLN A 474 15.99 12.34 2.01
CA GLN A 474 15.64 13.75 1.95
C GLN A 474 16.86 14.64 1.73
N HIS A 475 17.99 14.32 2.36
CA HIS A 475 19.26 15.01 2.13
C HIS A 475 19.69 14.95 0.67
N ILE A 476 19.69 13.75 0.07
CA ILE A 476 20.02 13.55 -1.34
C ILE A 476 19.06 14.37 -2.23
N ARG A 477 17.75 14.34 -1.97
CA ARG A 477 16.76 15.10 -2.73
C ARG A 477 17.02 16.60 -2.66
N LEU A 478 17.27 17.14 -1.47
CA LEU A 478 17.56 18.56 -1.29
C LEU A 478 18.83 18.98 -2.07
N ARG A 479 19.90 18.16 -2.03
CA ARG A 479 21.12 18.41 -2.79
C ARG A 479 20.88 18.40 -4.29
N LEU A 480 20.11 17.43 -4.81
CA LEU A 480 19.77 17.35 -6.23
C LEU A 480 18.92 18.56 -6.67
N THR A 481 17.91 18.93 -5.90
CA THR A 481 17.07 20.11 -6.16
C THR A 481 17.90 21.38 -6.15
N LEU A 482 18.79 21.56 -5.17
CA LEU A 482 19.68 22.72 -5.10
C LEU A 482 20.61 22.81 -6.30
N GLY A 483 21.26 21.70 -6.69
CA GLY A 483 22.13 21.65 -7.87
C GLY A 483 21.40 22.11 -9.13
N GLU A 484 20.21 21.56 -9.39
CA GLU A 484 19.37 21.95 -10.53
C GLU A 484 19.01 23.44 -10.50
N LYS A 485 18.53 23.95 -9.37
CA LYS A 485 18.06 25.32 -9.25
C LYS A 485 19.19 26.35 -9.28
N LEU A 486 20.35 26.05 -8.70
CA LEU A 486 21.55 26.89 -8.79
C LEU A 486 22.02 27.00 -10.24
N GLN A 487 22.04 25.88 -11.00
CA GLN A 487 22.36 25.89 -12.42
C GLN A 487 21.37 26.74 -13.21
N ALA A 488 20.06 26.58 -12.98
CA ALA A 488 19.01 27.36 -13.64
C ALA A 488 19.13 28.87 -13.38
N GLN A 489 19.72 29.25 -12.22
CA GLN A 489 20.01 30.67 -11.87
C GLN A 489 21.39 31.15 -12.36
N GLY A 490 22.14 30.34 -13.10
CA GLY A 490 23.50 30.69 -13.56
C GLY A 490 24.56 30.73 -12.44
N ARG A 491 24.27 30.17 -11.27
CA ARG A 491 25.17 30.10 -10.11
C ARG A 491 26.03 28.83 -10.19
N GLU A 492 26.77 28.68 -11.31
CA GLU A 492 27.48 27.44 -11.64
C GLU A 492 28.51 27.01 -10.58
N ALA A 493 29.24 27.96 -9.98
CA ALA A 493 30.26 27.62 -8.98
C ALA A 493 29.62 27.00 -7.72
N GLU A 494 28.49 27.55 -7.29
CA GLU A 494 27.74 27.04 -6.14
C GLU A 494 27.05 25.71 -6.44
N ALA A 495 26.59 25.49 -7.67
CA ALA A 495 26.05 24.23 -8.11
C ALA A 495 27.12 23.12 -8.05
N ILE A 496 28.34 23.40 -8.55
CA ILE A 496 29.47 22.47 -8.48
C ILE A 496 29.82 22.12 -7.03
N GLU A 497 29.92 23.12 -6.16
CA GLU A 497 30.21 22.92 -4.72
C GLU A 497 29.13 22.05 -4.06
N ASN A 498 27.86 22.31 -4.37
CA ASN A 498 26.74 21.53 -3.86
C ASN A 498 26.79 20.07 -4.31
N ASP A 499 27.08 19.81 -5.58
CA ASP A 499 27.12 18.46 -6.13
C ASP A 499 28.35 17.68 -5.63
N GLU A 500 29.50 18.35 -5.44
CA GLU A 500 30.68 17.79 -4.75
C GLU A 500 30.37 17.42 -3.31
N ALA A 501 29.63 18.28 -2.60
CA ALA A 501 29.18 18.00 -1.23
C ALA A 501 28.26 16.77 -1.19
N LEU A 502 27.31 16.63 -2.13
CA LEU A 502 26.47 15.42 -2.23
C LEU A 502 27.34 14.15 -2.36
N LEU A 503 28.33 14.17 -3.28
CA LEU A 503 29.21 13.02 -3.50
C LEU A 503 30.08 12.67 -2.27
N ALA A 504 30.44 13.67 -1.48
CA ALA A 504 31.22 13.49 -0.24
C ALA A 504 30.36 12.97 0.92
N GLU A 505 29.16 13.53 1.08
CA GLU A 505 28.23 13.23 2.19
C GLU A 505 27.41 11.94 1.96
N SER A 506 27.23 11.53 0.70
CA SER A 506 26.51 10.33 0.29
C SER A 506 27.37 9.46 -0.66
N PRO A 507 28.45 8.81 -0.18
CA PRO A 507 29.38 8.05 -1.02
C PRO A 507 28.72 6.87 -1.74
N ASP A 508 27.67 6.30 -1.17
CA ASP A 508 26.92 5.16 -1.72
C ASP A 508 25.73 5.58 -2.60
N TYR A 509 25.64 6.87 -2.96
CA TYR A 509 24.55 7.37 -3.82
C TYR A 509 24.59 6.69 -5.19
N PRO A 510 23.52 6.00 -5.64
CA PRO A 510 23.51 5.24 -6.90
C PRO A 510 23.72 6.09 -8.16
N GLY A 511 23.38 7.38 -8.10
CA GLY A 511 23.61 8.34 -9.20
C GLY A 511 25.03 8.94 -9.25
N ARG A 512 25.95 8.46 -8.41
CA ARG A 512 27.31 8.98 -8.26
C ARG A 512 28.05 9.10 -9.58
N ASP A 513 28.10 8.04 -10.37
CA ASP A 513 28.87 8.02 -11.62
C ASP A 513 28.34 9.02 -12.65
N PHE A 514 27.03 9.15 -12.75
CA PHE A 514 26.40 10.16 -13.60
C PHE A 514 26.79 11.57 -13.14
N MET A 515 26.75 11.85 -11.83
CA MET A 515 27.08 13.15 -11.27
C MET A 515 28.57 13.50 -11.44
N VAL A 516 29.48 12.53 -11.24
CA VAL A 516 30.94 12.71 -11.48
C VAL A 516 31.18 13.09 -12.93
N ASN A 517 30.53 12.41 -13.89
CA ASN A 517 30.68 12.71 -15.31
C ASN A 517 30.10 14.10 -15.65
N THR A 518 28.99 14.49 -15.05
CA THR A 518 28.38 15.80 -15.22
C THR A 518 29.31 16.91 -14.70
N LEU A 519 29.85 16.76 -13.50
CA LEU A 519 30.84 17.68 -12.93
C LEU A 519 32.11 17.83 -13.79
N ALA A 520 32.62 16.73 -14.33
CA ALA A 520 33.77 16.75 -15.22
C ALA A 520 33.47 17.54 -16.51
N ALA A 521 32.27 17.40 -17.07
CA ALA A 521 31.84 18.15 -18.25
C ALA A 521 31.69 19.67 -17.95
N PHE A 522 31.15 20.05 -16.80
CA PHE A 522 31.09 21.46 -16.38
C PHE A 522 32.46 22.09 -16.22
N ARG A 523 33.39 21.43 -15.54
CA ARG A 523 34.76 21.93 -15.36
C ARG A 523 35.50 22.14 -16.70
N LYS A 524 35.27 21.23 -17.64
CA LYS A 524 35.86 21.35 -18.98
C LYS A 524 35.29 22.55 -19.76
N LYS A 525 33.99 22.80 -19.64
CA LYS A 525 33.31 23.95 -20.27
C LYS A 525 33.80 25.28 -19.67
N SER A 526 33.88 25.36 -18.36
CA SER A 526 34.33 26.56 -17.61
C SER A 526 35.81 26.88 -17.94
N SER A 527 36.67 25.85 -18.06
CA SER A 527 38.08 26.07 -18.47
C SER A 527 38.23 26.54 -19.91
N ALA A 528 37.34 26.11 -20.82
CA ALA A 528 37.35 26.54 -22.22
C ALA A 528 36.87 28.00 -22.39
N THR A 529 35.95 28.46 -21.53
CA THR A 529 35.42 29.85 -21.57
C THR A 529 36.42 30.86 -20.98
N ASN A 530 37.31 30.41 -20.08
CA ASN A 530 38.33 31.23 -19.43
C ASN A 530 39.70 31.20 -20.17
N ALA A 531 39.81 30.51 -21.30
CA ALA A 531 41.03 30.59 -22.12
C ALA A 531 41.13 31.99 -22.74
N PRO A 532 42.26 32.74 -22.54
CA PRO A 532 42.41 34.05 -23.14
C PRO A 532 42.36 33.90 -24.66
N ALA A 533 41.55 34.78 -25.31
CA ALA A 533 41.54 34.88 -26.74
C ALA A 533 43.00 35.08 -27.19
N GLN A 534 43.55 34.14 -27.96
CA GLN A 534 44.87 34.30 -28.56
C GLN A 534 44.83 35.50 -29.49
N PRO A 535 45.85 36.36 -29.40
CA PRO A 535 45.90 37.62 -30.17
C PRO A 535 45.98 37.42 -31.68
#